data_95a6f23822cc9e89188875ecc415f8a4
#
_entry.id   95a6f23822cc9e89188875ecc415f8a4
#
_cell.length_a   1.000
_cell.length_b   1.000
_cell.length_c   1.000
_cell.angle_alpha   90.00
_cell.angle_beta   90.00
_cell.angle_gamma   90.00
#
_symmetry.space_group_name_H-M   'P 1'
#
loop_
_entity.id
_entity.type
_entity.pdbx_description
1 polymer ?
#
loop_
_entity_poly.entity_id
_entity_poly.type
_entity_poly.pdbx_seq_one_letter_code
_entity_poly.pdbx_strand_id
1 'polypeptide(L)'
;MRLNLPEHTIKVKKTAQGLVVWDRLRRRFVALTPEEHVRQVFVEFLIVDRGFPAARMGNEMSLMLNGIKRRCDTVVSDDHGEPLVIVEYKAPSITISQATFDQIVRYNMVLHAHYLIVTNGMNHYCCRIDYAHGTYAFLPDIPHYGDLTPGQQQ
;
A
#
# COMPACT_ATOMS: atom_id res chain seq x y z
N MET A 1 -1.85 11.21 16.56
CA MET A 1 -1.13 12.02 15.55
C MET A 1 -2.01 12.20 14.32
N ARG A 2 -2.05 13.41 13.81
CA ARG A 2 -2.81 13.69 12.60
C ARG A 2 -1.95 13.44 11.36
N LEU A 3 -2.47 12.62 10.46
CA LEU A 3 -1.79 12.32 9.20
C LEU A 3 -2.17 13.33 8.11
N ASN A 4 -1.35 13.44 7.09
CA ASN A 4 -1.64 14.28 5.92
C ASN A 4 -2.53 13.51 4.94
N LEU A 5 -3.73 13.19 5.40
CA LEU A 5 -4.74 12.43 4.66
C LEU A 5 -6.11 12.97 5.06
N PRO A 6 -7.14 12.81 4.22
CA PRO A 6 -8.51 13.13 4.62
C PRO A 6 -8.89 12.35 5.87
N GLU A 7 -9.71 12.97 6.72
CA GLU A 7 -10.16 12.30 7.94
C GLU A 7 -11.12 11.17 7.62
N HIS A 8 -10.80 10.00 8.19
CA HIS A 8 -11.66 8.84 8.11
C HIS A 8 -11.74 8.20 9.49
N THR A 9 -12.90 7.66 9.82
CA THR A 9 -13.08 6.98 11.09
C THR A 9 -12.46 5.60 11.02
N ILE A 10 -11.54 5.33 11.93
CA ILE A 10 -11.03 3.98 12.16
C ILE A 10 -11.52 3.52 13.52
N LYS A 11 -11.78 2.23 13.66
CA LYS A 11 -12.36 1.68 14.88
C LYS A 11 -11.24 1.22 15.82
N VAL A 12 -11.06 1.95 16.91
CA VAL A 12 -10.01 1.67 17.90
C VAL A 12 -10.67 1.27 19.22
N LYS A 13 -10.10 0.29 19.90
CA LYS A 13 -10.53 -0.03 21.26
C LYS A 13 -9.32 -0.37 22.15
N LYS A 14 -9.53 -0.27 23.44
CA LYS A 14 -8.52 -0.59 24.45
C LYS A 14 -8.70 -2.01 24.95
N THR A 15 -7.59 -2.75 25.04
CA THR A 15 -7.58 -4.10 25.59
C THR A 15 -6.57 -4.17 26.73
N ALA A 16 -6.52 -5.31 27.42
CA ALA A 16 -5.52 -5.54 28.46
C ALA A 16 -4.09 -5.45 27.94
N GLN A 17 -3.87 -5.73 26.66
CA GLN A 17 -2.54 -5.68 26.04
C GLN A 17 -2.25 -4.35 25.35
N GLY A 18 -3.19 -3.38 25.39
CA GLY A 18 -3.02 -2.07 24.77
C GLY A 18 -4.09 -1.76 23.74
N LEU A 19 -3.84 -0.76 22.91
CA LEU A 19 -4.78 -0.34 21.88
C LEU A 19 -4.74 -1.27 20.68
N VAL A 20 -5.93 -1.56 20.15
CA VAL A 20 -6.08 -2.33 18.91
C VAL A 20 -6.98 -1.57 17.95
N VAL A 21 -6.82 -1.83 16.66
CA VAL A 21 -7.60 -1.20 15.60
C VAL A 21 -8.23 -2.29 14.74
N TRP A 22 -9.47 -2.03 14.29
CA TRP A 22 -10.14 -2.93 13.36
C TRP A 22 -9.53 -2.80 11.98
N ASP A 23 -9.02 -3.94 11.45
CA ASP A 23 -8.55 -4.02 10.08
C ASP A 23 -9.70 -4.53 9.21
N ARG A 24 -10.24 -3.64 8.37
CA ARG A 24 -11.40 -4.02 7.54
C ARG A 24 -11.04 -5.06 6.48
N LEU A 25 -9.77 -5.17 6.09
CA LEU A 25 -9.34 -6.13 5.08
C LEU A 25 -9.05 -7.50 5.70
N ARG A 26 -8.37 -7.54 6.86
CA ARG A 26 -8.13 -8.79 7.60
C ARG A 26 -9.32 -9.21 8.44
N ARG A 27 -10.31 -8.31 8.62
CA ARG A 27 -11.55 -8.53 9.37
C ARG A 27 -11.30 -9.01 10.78
N ARG A 28 -10.41 -8.33 11.47
CA ARG A 28 -10.05 -8.58 12.87
C ARG A 28 -9.38 -7.38 13.47
N PHE A 29 -9.35 -7.34 14.81
CA PHE A 29 -8.57 -6.33 15.52
C PHE A 29 -7.09 -6.72 15.51
N VAL A 30 -6.23 -5.74 15.28
CA VAL A 30 -4.79 -5.89 15.31
C VAL A 30 -4.18 -4.82 16.21
N ALA A 31 -2.96 -5.05 16.70
CA ALA A 31 -2.28 -4.08 17.55
C ALA A 31 -2.14 -2.74 16.81
N LEU A 32 -2.46 -1.64 17.50
CA LEU A 32 -2.35 -0.30 16.95
C LEU A 32 -0.93 0.21 17.18
N THR A 33 -0.09 0.05 16.17
CA THR A 33 1.25 0.63 16.14
C THR A 33 1.23 1.89 15.28
N PRO A 34 2.27 2.74 15.33
CA PRO A 34 2.33 3.91 14.44
C PRO A 34 2.23 3.54 12.95
N GLU A 35 2.86 2.45 12.55
CA GLU A 35 2.79 1.97 11.17
C GLU A 35 1.41 1.42 10.82
N GLU A 36 0.79 0.69 11.76
CA GLU A 36 -0.57 0.17 11.54
C GLU A 36 -1.59 1.29 11.44
N HIS A 37 -1.38 2.38 12.19
CA HIS A 37 -2.22 3.57 12.10
C HIS A 37 -2.18 4.14 10.68
N VAL A 38 -0.98 4.27 10.12
CA VAL A 38 -0.82 4.74 8.73
C VAL A 38 -1.56 3.82 7.77
N ARG A 39 -1.39 2.50 7.93
CA ARG A 39 -2.04 1.53 7.05
C ARG A 39 -3.56 1.69 7.08
N GLN A 40 -4.15 1.71 8.26
CA GLN A 40 -5.61 1.76 8.37
C GLN A 40 -6.19 3.03 7.77
N VAL A 41 -5.58 4.17 8.04
CA VAL A 41 -6.05 5.44 7.48
C VAL A 41 -5.84 5.47 5.96
N PHE A 42 -4.70 4.99 5.47
CA PHE A 42 -4.41 5.00 4.05
C PHE A 42 -5.31 4.04 3.27
N VAL A 43 -5.64 2.88 3.82
CA VAL A 43 -6.59 1.94 3.21
C VAL A 43 -7.96 2.60 3.06
N GLU A 44 -8.43 3.31 4.10
CA GLU A 44 -9.69 4.04 4.02
C GLU A 44 -9.64 5.12 2.94
N PHE A 45 -8.52 5.84 2.86
CA PHE A 45 -8.31 6.84 1.81
C PHE A 45 -8.40 6.21 0.41
N LEU A 46 -7.74 5.10 0.19
CA LEU A 46 -7.78 4.42 -1.11
C LEU A 46 -9.20 4.00 -1.47
N ILE A 47 -9.92 3.43 -0.51
CA ILE A 47 -11.27 2.91 -0.79
C ILE A 47 -12.28 4.05 -0.98
N VAL A 48 -12.30 5.01 -0.06
CA VAL A 48 -13.33 6.06 -0.04
C VAL A 48 -13.01 7.18 -1.02
N ASP A 49 -11.77 7.64 -1.06
CA ASP A 49 -11.39 8.81 -1.83
C ASP A 49 -10.81 8.49 -3.20
N ARG A 50 -10.34 7.28 -3.42
CA ARG A 50 -9.69 6.87 -4.68
C ARG A 50 -10.38 5.71 -5.37
N GLY A 51 -11.48 5.22 -4.84
CA GLY A 51 -12.31 4.21 -5.49
C GLY A 51 -11.71 2.82 -5.58
N PHE A 52 -10.76 2.50 -4.72
CA PHE A 52 -10.15 1.16 -4.72
C PHE A 52 -11.16 0.14 -4.19
N PRO A 53 -11.28 -1.03 -4.84
CA PRO A 53 -12.25 -2.05 -4.42
C PRO A 53 -11.70 -2.88 -3.26
N ALA A 54 -12.34 -2.78 -2.10
CA ALA A 54 -11.94 -3.53 -0.92
C ALA A 54 -11.86 -5.04 -1.18
N ALA A 55 -12.74 -5.55 -2.05
CA ALA A 55 -12.77 -6.98 -2.38
C ALA A 55 -11.51 -7.47 -3.11
N ARG A 56 -10.71 -6.56 -3.67
CA ARG A 56 -9.48 -6.90 -4.38
C ARG A 56 -8.24 -6.47 -3.59
N MET A 57 -8.39 -6.14 -2.34
CA MET A 57 -7.30 -5.67 -1.49
C MET A 57 -7.05 -6.66 -0.36
N GLY A 58 -5.79 -6.79 0.04
CA GLY A 58 -5.41 -7.60 1.18
C GLY A 58 -4.22 -7.00 1.91
N ASN A 59 -4.23 -7.10 3.24
CA ASN A 59 -3.12 -6.65 4.08
C ASN A 59 -2.29 -7.85 4.52
N GLU A 60 -0.98 -7.63 4.66
CA GLU A 60 -0.03 -8.65 5.11
C GLU A 60 -0.08 -9.90 4.25
N MET A 61 -0.03 -9.69 2.95
CA MET A 61 -0.09 -10.75 1.96
C MET A 61 1.31 -11.24 1.61
N SER A 62 1.45 -12.55 1.44
CA SER A 62 2.66 -13.13 0.86
C SER A 62 2.40 -13.42 -0.62
N LEU A 63 3.28 -12.92 -1.46
CA LEU A 63 3.24 -13.18 -2.90
C LEU A 63 4.45 -13.99 -3.31
N MET A 64 4.27 -14.86 -4.29
CA MET A 64 5.35 -15.69 -4.81
C MET A 64 5.38 -15.59 -6.33
N LEU A 65 6.57 -15.38 -6.88
CA LEU A 65 6.81 -15.40 -8.31
C LEU A 65 8.17 -16.01 -8.58
N ASN A 66 8.19 -17.02 -9.44
CA ASN A 66 9.42 -17.73 -9.82
C ASN A 66 10.22 -18.24 -8.61
N GLY A 67 9.53 -18.75 -7.59
CA GLY A 67 10.16 -19.26 -6.37
C GLY A 67 10.60 -18.17 -5.39
N ILE A 68 10.44 -16.91 -5.71
CA ILE A 68 10.79 -15.79 -4.83
C ILE A 68 9.55 -15.37 -4.07
N LYS A 69 9.64 -15.38 -2.74
CA LYS A 69 8.53 -15.01 -1.86
C LYS A 69 8.78 -13.63 -1.26
N ARG A 70 7.76 -12.78 -1.31
CA ARG A 70 7.80 -11.44 -0.69
C ARG A 70 6.56 -11.23 0.15
N ARG A 71 6.76 -10.65 1.32
CA ARG A 71 5.65 -10.20 2.15
C ARG A 71 5.35 -8.75 1.82
N CYS A 72 4.09 -8.46 1.57
CA CYS A 72 3.63 -7.12 1.17
C CYS A 72 2.65 -6.58 2.19
N ASP A 73 2.77 -5.28 2.50
CA ASP A 73 1.91 -4.64 3.51
C ASP A 73 0.46 -4.57 3.04
N THR A 74 0.24 -4.09 1.82
CA THR A 74 -1.08 -4.14 1.16
C THR A 74 -0.86 -4.48 -0.31
N VAL A 75 -1.69 -5.38 -0.81
CA VAL A 75 -1.71 -5.74 -2.23
C VAL A 75 -3.09 -5.41 -2.79
N VAL A 76 -3.13 -4.76 -3.94
CA VAL A 76 -4.34 -4.52 -4.69
C VAL A 76 -4.24 -5.31 -5.99
N SER A 77 -5.23 -6.16 -6.25
CA SER A 77 -5.24 -6.99 -7.45
C SER A 77 -6.09 -6.36 -8.55
N ASP A 78 -5.78 -6.70 -9.78
CA ASP A 78 -6.64 -6.35 -10.90
C ASP A 78 -7.82 -7.34 -11.00
N ASP A 79 -8.63 -7.22 -12.05
CA ASP A 79 -9.80 -8.07 -12.23
C ASP A 79 -9.45 -9.50 -12.67
N HIS A 80 -8.17 -9.79 -12.92
CA HIS A 80 -7.69 -11.14 -13.20
C HIS A 80 -6.98 -11.76 -11.99
N GLY A 81 -6.99 -11.07 -10.84
CA GLY A 81 -6.33 -11.56 -9.63
C GLY A 81 -4.83 -11.35 -9.60
N GLU A 82 -4.27 -10.61 -10.57
CA GLU A 82 -2.83 -10.32 -10.60
C GLU A 82 -2.51 -9.06 -9.80
N PRO A 83 -1.32 -8.99 -9.18
CA PRO A 83 -0.94 -7.81 -8.42
C PRO A 83 -0.88 -6.57 -9.32
N LEU A 84 -1.68 -5.58 -8.98
CA LEU A 84 -1.70 -4.31 -9.70
C LEU A 84 -0.93 -3.25 -8.95
N VAL A 85 -1.17 -3.12 -7.64
CA VAL A 85 -0.53 -2.13 -6.78
C VAL A 85 -0.02 -2.82 -5.52
N ILE A 86 1.20 -2.50 -5.14
CA ILE A 86 1.73 -2.86 -3.82
C ILE A 86 1.90 -1.56 -3.04
N VAL A 87 1.43 -1.54 -1.79
CA VAL A 87 1.60 -0.41 -0.89
C VAL A 87 2.50 -0.81 0.26
N GLU A 88 3.52 0.00 0.52
CA GLU A 88 4.44 -0.15 1.65
C GLU A 88 4.23 0.99 2.63
N TYR A 89 4.07 0.67 3.89
CA TYR A 89 3.85 1.66 4.94
C TYR A 89 5.07 1.80 5.82
N LYS A 90 5.33 3.02 6.23
CA LYS A 90 6.32 3.37 7.23
C LYS A 90 5.66 4.17 8.33
N ALA A 91 6.23 4.14 9.53
CA ALA A 91 5.73 4.99 10.62
C ALA A 91 5.91 6.46 10.24
N PRO A 92 5.07 7.36 10.79
CA PRO A 92 5.17 8.80 10.47
C PRO A 92 6.53 9.43 10.78
N SER A 93 7.26 8.88 11.73
CA SER A 93 8.60 9.38 12.11
C SER A 93 9.69 8.98 11.12
N ILE A 94 9.40 8.07 10.19
CA ILE A 94 10.41 7.57 9.23
C ILE A 94 10.37 8.44 7.98
N THR A 95 11.54 9.01 7.63
CA THR A 95 11.68 9.77 6.39
C THR A 95 11.84 8.82 5.21
N ILE A 96 11.07 9.05 4.16
CA ILE A 96 11.20 8.28 2.92
C ILE A 96 12.15 9.02 2.01
N SER A 97 13.43 8.63 2.03
CA SER A 97 14.46 9.20 1.16
C SER A 97 14.41 8.53 -0.21
N GLN A 98 15.11 9.12 -1.19
CA GLN A 98 15.25 8.52 -2.51
C GLN A 98 15.89 7.13 -2.40
N ALA A 99 16.91 6.98 -1.56
CA ALA A 99 17.59 5.70 -1.37
C ALA A 99 16.65 4.65 -0.79
N THR A 100 15.83 5.03 0.19
CA THR A 100 14.83 4.15 0.78
C THR A 100 13.80 3.72 -0.27
N PHE A 101 13.32 4.69 -1.07
CA PHE A 101 12.34 4.40 -2.12
C PHE A 101 12.93 3.43 -3.15
N ASP A 102 14.15 3.65 -3.59
CA ASP A 102 14.83 2.78 -4.56
C ASP A 102 14.97 1.35 -4.04
N GLN A 103 15.28 1.21 -2.75
CA GLN A 103 15.35 -0.11 -2.12
C GLN A 103 14.02 -0.84 -2.14
N ILE A 104 12.94 -0.12 -1.83
CA ILE A 104 11.59 -0.70 -1.81
C ILE A 104 11.17 -1.10 -3.23
N VAL A 105 11.49 -0.27 -4.22
CA VAL A 105 11.21 -0.60 -5.62
C VAL A 105 11.92 -1.90 -6.00
N ARG A 106 13.23 -1.99 -5.74
CA ARG A 106 14.01 -3.19 -6.09
C ARG A 106 13.48 -4.45 -5.39
N TYR A 107 13.11 -4.31 -4.12
CA TYR A 107 12.55 -5.44 -3.36
C TYR A 107 11.26 -5.96 -3.99
N ASN A 108 10.43 -5.05 -4.50
CA ASN A 108 9.09 -5.40 -4.99
C ASN A 108 9.05 -5.65 -6.51
N MET A 109 10.08 -5.28 -7.26
CA MET A 109 10.08 -5.47 -8.72
C MET A 109 9.90 -6.93 -9.14
N VAL A 110 10.40 -7.87 -8.34
CA VAL A 110 10.29 -9.29 -8.64
C VAL A 110 8.84 -9.78 -8.68
N LEU A 111 7.91 -9.03 -8.09
CA LEU A 111 6.50 -9.41 -8.04
C LEU A 111 5.70 -8.92 -9.25
N HIS A 112 6.31 -8.08 -10.08
CA HIS A 112 5.72 -7.54 -11.31
C HIS A 112 4.40 -6.78 -11.12
N ALA A 113 4.18 -6.18 -9.94
CA ALA A 113 3.09 -5.23 -9.78
C ALA A 113 3.38 -4.00 -10.64
N HIS A 114 2.32 -3.40 -11.20
CA HIS A 114 2.48 -2.28 -12.12
C HIS A 114 2.76 -0.96 -11.41
N TYR A 115 2.27 -0.82 -10.18
CA TYR A 115 2.40 0.40 -9.40
C TYR A 115 2.91 0.07 -8.01
N LEU A 116 3.70 0.97 -7.46
CA LEU A 116 4.16 0.90 -6.08
C LEU A 116 3.83 2.21 -5.38
N ILE A 117 3.20 2.11 -4.22
CA ILE A 117 2.93 3.25 -3.35
C ILE A 117 3.74 3.07 -2.08
N VAL A 118 4.42 4.12 -1.64
CA VAL A 118 5.13 4.15 -0.35
C VAL A 118 4.62 5.36 0.42
N THR A 119 4.20 5.16 1.63
CA THR A 119 3.66 6.23 2.47
C THR A 119 4.07 6.05 3.93
N ASN A 120 4.33 7.18 4.60
CA ASN A 120 4.48 7.22 6.05
C ASN A 120 3.31 7.99 6.70
N GLY A 121 2.24 8.25 5.94
CA GLY A 121 1.09 9.00 6.42
C GLY A 121 1.22 10.49 6.27
N MET A 122 2.44 11.02 6.17
CA MET A 122 2.72 12.45 5.99
C MET A 122 3.10 12.76 4.56
N ASN A 123 3.86 11.84 3.93
CA ASN A 123 4.28 11.93 2.54
C ASN A 123 3.87 10.65 1.83
N HIS A 124 3.35 10.80 0.62
CA HIS A 124 2.82 9.69 -0.16
C HIS A 124 3.44 9.74 -1.56
N TYR A 125 3.99 8.61 -1.99
CA TYR A 125 4.65 8.52 -3.29
C TYR A 125 4.07 7.34 -4.05
N CYS A 126 3.79 7.56 -5.34
CA CYS A 126 3.34 6.49 -6.23
C CYS A 126 4.20 6.50 -7.47
N CYS A 127 4.67 5.35 -7.88
CA CYS A 127 5.39 5.22 -9.14
C CYS A 127 4.79 4.11 -10.00
N ARG A 128 4.96 4.25 -11.30
CA ARG A 128 4.68 3.19 -12.27
C ARG A 128 6.00 2.53 -12.65
N ILE A 129 6.05 1.22 -12.60
CA ILE A 129 7.27 0.46 -12.86
C ILE A 129 7.29 0.04 -14.33
N ASP A 130 8.40 0.34 -15.01
CA ASP A 130 8.65 -0.06 -16.39
C ASP A 130 9.61 -1.23 -16.39
N TYR A 131 9.08 -2.43 -16.52
CA TYR A 131 9.88 -3.65 -16.48
C TYR A 131 10.73 -3.84 -17.73
N ALA A 132 10.28 -3.30 -18.87
CA ALA A 132 11.03 -3.42 -20.12
C ALA A 132 12.37 -2.68 -20.04
N HIS A 133 12.40 -1.55 -19.30
CA HIS A 133 13.61 -0.74 -19.18
C HIS A 133 14.25 -0.80 -17.79
N GLY A 134 13.62 -1.53 -16.85
CA GLY A 134 14.14 -1.62 -15.48
C GLY A 134 14.11 -0.30 -14.73
N THR A 135 13.17 0.58 -15.07
CA THR A 135 13.05 1.92 -14.47
C THR A 135 11.67 2.12 -13.86
N TYR A 136 11.49 3.26 -13.23
CA TYR A 136 10.17 3.66 -12.74
C TYR A 136 10.02 5.17 -12.85
N ALA A 137 8.77 5.63 -12.89
CA ALA A 137 8.45 7.05 -12.99
C ALA A 137 7.39 7.40 -11.94
N PHE A 138 7.62 8.51 -11.23
CA PHE A 138 6.67 8.99 -10.24
C PHE A 138 5.43 9.57 -10.91
N LEU A 139 4.28 9.30 -10.29
CA LEU A 139 3.03 9.97 -10.62
C LEU A 139 2.90 11.22 -9.75
N PRO A 140 2.20 12.26 -10.24
CA PRO A 140 2.07 13.51 -9.46
C PRO A 140 1.19 13.36 -8.22
N ASP A 141 0.36 12.33 -8.15
CA ASP A 141 -0.56 12.12 -7.03
C ASP A 141 -0.90 10.63 -6.93
N ILE A 142 -1.57 10.26 -5.84
CA ILE A 142 -2.12 8.91 -5.70
C ILE A 142 -3.30 8.80 -6.67
N PRO A 143 -3.26 7.88 -7.64
CA PRO A 143 -4.30 7.80 -8.67
C PRO A 143 -5.59 7.20 -8.16
N HIS A 144 -6.68 7.47 -8.85
CA HIS A 144 -7.92 6.73 -8.67
C HIS A 144 -7.77 5.33 -9.27
N TYR A 145 -8.43 4.36 -8.68
CA TYR A 145 -8.33 2.97 -9.15
C TYR A 145 -8.70 2.85 -10.63
N GLY A 146 -9.74 3.58 -11.07
CA GLY A 146 -10.19 3.55 -12.45
C GLY A 146 -9.18 4.07 -13.47
N ASP A 147 -8.18 4.84 -13.01
CA ASP A 147 -7.14 5.38 -13.88
C ASP A 147 -5.93 4.45 -14.00
N LEU A 148 -5.90 3.36 -13.23
CA LEU A 148 -4.82 2.39 -13.30
C LEU A 148 -4.98 1.50 -14.53
N THR A 149 -3.88 1.28 -15.25
CA THR A 149 -3.90 0.55 -16.51
C THR A 149 -2.99 -0.66 -16.43
N PRO A 150 -3.49 -1.79 -15.90
CA PRO A 150 -2.68 -3.00 -15.83
C PRO A 150 -2.40 -3.53 -17.23
N GLY A 151 -1.21 -4.07 -17.42
CA GLY A 151 -0.85 -4.71 -18.67
C GLY A 151 -0.87 -3.82 -19.90
N GLN A 152 -0.87 -2.53 -19.73
CA GLN A 152 -0.91 -1.56 -20.84
C GLN A 152 0.47 -1.29 -21.43
N GLN A 153 1.36 -2.22 -21.35
CA GLN A 153 2.69 -2.07 -21.92
C GLN A 153 2.61 -2.41 -23.38
N GLN A 154 2.60 -1.43 -24.14
CA GLN A 154 2.65 -1.60 -25.57
C GLN A 154 4.03 -1.32 -26.11
#